data_da453a05ff6d24f8d55d27727e06ae11
#
_entry.id   da453a05ff6d24f8d55d27727e06ae11
#
_cell.length_a   1.000
_cell.length_b   1.000
_cell.length_c   1.000
_cell.angle_alpha   90.00
_cell.angle_beta   90.00
_cell.angle_gamma   90.00
#
_symmetry.space_group_name_H-M   'P 1'
#
loop_
_entity.id
_entity.type
_entity.pdbx_description
1 polymer ?
#
loop_
_entity_poly.entity_id
_entity_poly.type
_entity_poly.pdbx_seq_one_letter_code
_entity_poly.pdbx_strand_id
1 'polypeptide(L)'
;MRRFNGFIKGINFGGWFSQCSNEDEHYRTFIGEADFKKVKEWGFDHIRIPVDYELFENSNGFKYLDEALDNAHKYNLNVVLDLHKTYGYSFDDGEGENGFFESEKLQEKFYELWDKLAKRYVSRSSYVAFELLNEVTDIKYCDIWNEIADKTVKLIRQYSKDIKIIVGGYHNNAVSAIKDIDIDFDENIVLNFHCYEPLLFTHQGAYWIKTMPKDFRIPYHTSFSDYLKIAHEHNIPLIIDDGVKDLNDTPSPQFFENLFKEAINIACKRDLPLYCGEYGVIELTDINETLKWYLDIHEVFAKYGIGHALWSYRKMDFDFENERYDEIRHKIIG
;
A
#
# COMPACT_ATOMS: atom_id res chain seq x y z
N MET A 1 7.56 -15.22 12.58
CA MET A 1 7.43 -14.25 11.46
C MET A 1 8.70 -13.41 11.43
N ARG A 2 9.34 -13.31 10.29
CA ARG A 2 10.51 -12.44 10.10
C ARG A 2 10.09 -10.97 10.07
N ARG A 3 11.00 -10.06 10.39
CA ARG A 3 10.79 -8.63 10.20
C ARG A 3 11.23 -8.21 8.80
N PHE A 4 10.53 -7.29 8.20
CA PHE A 4 10.95 -6.61 6.97
C PHE A 4 11.95 -5.51 7.33
N ASN A 5 13.18 -5.91 7.65
CA ASN A 5 14.21 -5.01 8.17
C ASN A 5 14.52 -3.86 7.20
N GLY A 6 14.54 -2.63 7.70
CA GLY A 6 14.71 -1.42 6.91
C GLY A 6 13.42 -0.89 6.29
N PHE A 7 12.29 -1.59 6.47
CA PHE A 7 10.98 -1.23 5.95
C PHE A 7 9.91 -1.30 7.05
N ILE A 8 10.20 -0.65 8.19
CA ILE A 8 9.33 -0.70 9.36
C ILE A 8 8.36 0.47 9.38
N LYS A 9 8.84 1.70 9.16
CA LYS A 9 8.04 2.91 9.19
C LYS A 9 8.23 3.66 7.87
N GLY A 10 7.26 3.58 6.98
CA GLY A 10 7.31 4.20 5.67
C GLY A 10 6.19 5.17 5.38
N ILE A 11 6.32 5.83 4.24
CA ILE A 11 5.30 6.71 3.69
C ILE A 11 5.24 6.57 2.17
N ASN A 12 4.05 6.64 1.61
CA ASN A 12 3.84 6.58 0.17
C ASN A 12 4.09 7.96 -0.48
N PHE A 13 4.87 7.99 -1.56
CA PHE A 13 4.97 9.15 -2.46
C PHE A 13 3.91 9.05 -3.56
N GLY A 14 2.64 8.94 -3.14
CA GLY A 14 1.49 8.92 -4.04
C GLY A 14 1.36 10.20 -4.87
N GLY A 15 0.70 10.11 -6.03
CA GLY A 15 0.48 11.24 -6.92
C GLY A 15 1.71 11.73 -7.68
N TRP A 16 2.85 11.04 -7.59
CA TRP A 16 4.09 11.44 -8.26
C TRP A 16 4.28 10.75 -9.62
N PHE A 17 4.48 9.42 -9.61
CA PHE A 17 4.66 8.61 -10.81
C PHE A 17 3.46 7.70 -11.08
N SER A 18 2.43 7.82 -10.29
CA SER A 18 1.15 7.17 -10.40
C SER A 18 0.03 8.15 -10.05
N GLN A 19 -1.19 7.91 -10.56
CA GLN A 19 -2.37 8.75 -10.31
C GLN A 19 -2.11 10.24 -10.60
N CYS A 20 -1.45 10.53 -11.71
CA CYS A 20 -1.00 11.88 -12.08
C CYS A 20 -1.23 12.19 -13.57
N SER A 21 -0.81 13.37 -14.02
CA SER A 21 -0.98 13.81 -15.40
C SER A 21 -0.04 13.12 -16.41
N ASN A 22 0.92 12.32 -15.96
CA ASN A 22 1.96 11.66 -16.78
C ASN A 22 2.82 12.64 -17.62
N GLU A 23 2.93 13.90 -17.18
CA GLU A 23 3.71 14.94 -17.85
C GLU A 23 5.12 15.08 -17.24
N ASP A 24 6.12 15.34 -18.09
CA ASP A 24 7.52 15.56 -17.67
C ASP A 24 7.67 16.64 -16.60
N GLU A 25 6.90 17.71 -16.69
CA GLU A 25 6.95 18.80 -15.70
C GLU A 25 6.48 18.32 -14.34
N HIS A 26 5.38 17.54 -14.30
CA HIS A 26 4.87 16.96 -13.07
C HIS A 26 5.90 16.03 -12.44
N TYR A 27 6.44 15.09 -13.21
CA TYR A 27 7.46 14.13 -12.73
C TYR A 27 8.68 14.81 -12.10
N ARG A 28 9.10 15.98 -12.63
CA ARG A 28 10.27 16.73 -12.15
C ARG A 28 10.00 17.65 -10.97
N THR A 29 8.75 18.07 -10.76
CA THR A 29 8.43 19.18 -9.85
C THR A 29 7.58 18.78 -8.65
N PHE A 30 6.87 17.66 -8.73
CA PHE A 30 5.95 17.24 -7.67
C PHE A 30 6.68 16.79 -6.40
N ILE A 31 7.70 15.95 -6.54
CA ILE A 31 8.63 15.53 -5.47
C ILE A 31 10.05 15.92 -5.87
N GLY A 32 10.78 16.52 -4.96
CA GLY A 32 12.18 16.89 -5.14
C GLY A 32 13.07 16.39 -4.01
N GLU A 33 14.37 16.62 -4.12
CA GLU A 33 15.36 16.18 -3.12
C GLU A 33 15.01 16.59 -1.67
N ALA A 34 14.44 17.79 -1.50
CA ALA A 34 14.06 18.30 -0.19
C ALA A 34 13.00 17.45 0.51
N ASP A 35 12.14 16.77 -0.25
CA ASP A 35 11.08 15.93 0.28
C ASP A 35 11.65 14.63 0.90
N PHE A 36 12.65 14.02 0.27
CA PHE A 36 13.37 12.87 0.85
C PHE A 36 14.06 13.23 2.17
N LYS A 37 14.70 14.39 2.21
CA LYS A 37 15.31 14.91 3.43
C LYS A 37 14.26 15.11 4.53
N LYS A 38 13.13 15.75 4.22
CA LYS A 38 12.02 16.01 5.14
C LYS A 38 11.45 14.71 5.70
N VAL A 39 11.15 13.75 4.85
CA VAL A 39 10.61 12.44 5.25
C VAL A 39 11.58 11.71 6.18
N LYS A 40 12.88 11.77 5.89
CA LYS A 40 13.91 11.22 6.78
C LYS A 40 13.97 11.94 8.14
N GLU A 41 13.90 13.27 8.14
CA GLU A 41 13.89 14.08 9.37
C GLU A 41 12.63 13.81 10.21
N TRP A 42 11.51 13.43 9.60
CA TRP A 42 10.31 12.98 10.31
C TRP A 42 10.49 11.62 11.02
N GLY A 43 11.49 10.83 10.62
CA GLY A 43 11.80 9.54 11.26
C GLY A 43 11.40 8.29 10.47
N PHE A 44 10.98 8.44 9.23
CA PHE A 44 10.71 7.30 8.35
C PHE A 44 12.00 6.59 7.94
N ASP A 45 11.94 5.30 7.74
CA ASP A 45 13.07 4.46 7.30
C ASP A 45 12.98 4.08 5.82
N HIS A 46 11.79 4.19 5.22
CA HIS A 46 11.57 3.92 3.79
C HIS A 46 10.45 4.77 3.20
N ILE A 47 10.41 4.77 1.87
CA ILE A 47 9.32 5.29 1.06
C ILE A 47 8.77 4.19 0.16
N ARG A 48 7.47 4.17 -0.07
CA ARG A 48 6.86 3.40 -1.16
C ARG A 48 6.63 4.37 -2.31
N ILE A 49 7.10 4.02 -3.49
CA ILE A 49 6.97 4.82 -4.71
C ILE A 49 6.04 4.08 -5.67
N PRO A 50 4.75 4.45 -5.71
CA PRO A 50 3.83 4.00 -6.73
C PRO A 50 4.26 4.50 -8.12
N VAL A 51 4.32 3.60 -9.11
CA VAL A 51 4.65 3.93 -10.50
C VAL A 51 3.66 3.28 -11.45
N ASP A 52 3.17 4.05 -12.41
CA ASP A 52 2.35 3.56 -13.51
C ASP A 52 3.24 3.15 -14.70
N TYR A 53 2.78 2.21 -15.51
CA TYR A 53 3.54 1.75 -16.68
C TYR A 53 3.85 2.87 -17.67
N GLU A 54 3.02 3.92 -17.72
CA GLU A 54 3.22 5.11 -18.57
C GLU A 54 4.51 5.85 -18.27
N LEU A 55 5.00 5.80 -17.02
CA LEU A 55 6.31 6.34 -16.69
C LEU A 55 7.40 5.73 -17.59
N PHE A 56 7.30 4.43 -17.89
CA PHE A 56 8.30 3.70 -18.66
C PHE A 56 8.10 3.80 -20.18
N GLU A 57 6.96 4.32 -20.62
CA GLU A 57 6.72 4.73 -22.02
C GLU A 57 7.30 6.13 -22.29
N ASN A 58 7.50 6.93 -21.27
CA ASN A 58 8.19 8.22 -21.36
C ASN A 58 9.69 8.00 -21.58
N SER A 59 10.27 8.73 -22.53
CA SER A 59 11.70 8.63 -22.86
C SER A 59 12.65 8.92 -21.70
N ASN A 60 12.22 9.70 -20.71
CA ASN A 60 12.97 10.06 -19.51
C ASN A 60 12.56 9.27 -18.27
N GLY A 61 11.54 8.41 -18.35
CA GLY A 61 10.93 7.79 -17.16
C GLY A 61 11.92 7.00 -16.31
N PHE A 62 12.77 6.19 -16.92
CA PHE A 62 13.83 5.50 -16.18
C PHE A 62 14.83 6.46 -15.52
N LYS A 63 15.11 7.62 -16.13
CA LYS A 63 15.99 8.63 -15.54
C LYS A 63 15.34 9.25 -14.30
N TYR A 64 14.03 9.54 -14.35
CA TYR A 64 13.32 10.06 -13.18
C TYR A 64 13.31 9.07 -12.03
N LEU A 65 13.09 7.78 -12.31
CA LEU A 65 13.15 6.75 -11.29
C LEU A 65 14.59 6.56 -10.75
N ASP A 66 15.63 6.61 -11.60
CA ASP A 66 17.02 6.57 -11.14
C ASP A 66 17.31 7.70 -10.15
N GLU A 67 16.91 8.93 -10.48
CA GLU A 67 17.10 10.11 -9.63
C GLU A 67 16.33 9.96 -8.31
N ALA A 68 15.13 9.39 -8.33
CA ALA A 68 14.36 9.10 -7.13
C ALA A 68 15.06 8.09 -6.20
N LEU A 69 15.55 6.98 -6.77
CA LEU A 69 16.27 5.95 -6.01
C LEU A 69 17.60 6.48 -5.47
N ASP A 70 18.31 7.30 -6.23
CA ASP A 70 19.58 7.93 -5.80
C ASP A 70 19.34 8.92 -4.65
N ASN A 71 18.27 9.71 -4.71
CA ASN A 71 17.87 10.60 -3.62
C ASN A 71 17.47 9.81 -2.36
N ALA A 72 16.68 8.74 -2.49
CA ALA A 72 16.34 7.89 -1.36
C ALA A 72 17.61 7.32 -0.69
N HIS A 73 18.54 6.78 -1.47
CA HIS A 73 19.79 6.24 -0.97
C HIS A 73 20.66 7.32 -0.29
N LYS A 74 20.75 8.51 -0.88
CA LYS A 74 21.47 9.67 -0.32
C LYS A 74 21.01 10.04 1.09
N TYR A 75 19.69 9.92 1.35
CA TYR A 75 19.10 10.22 2.66
C TYR A 75 18.88 8.99 3.54
N ASN A 76 19.49 7.84 3.19
CA ASN A 76 19.33 6.57 3.93
C ASN A 76 17.85 6.18 4.12
N LEU A 77 17.06 6.31 3.06
CA LEU A 77 15.71 5.78 2.94
C LEU A 77 15.74 4.54 2.04
N ASN A 78 15.13 3.46 2.49
CA ASN A 78 14.86 2.33 1.61
C ASN A 78 13.67 2.63 0.69
N VAL A 79 13.48 1.86 -0.36
CA VAL A 79 12.42 2.08 -1.34
C VAL A 79 11.65 0.79 -1.61
N VAL A 80 10.34 0.83 -1.46
CA VAL A 80 9.42 -0.11 -2.11
C VAL A 80 9.04 0.50 -3.45
N LEU A 81 9.49 -0.12 -4.54
CA LEU A 81 9.08 0.22 -5.90
C LEU A 81 7.84 -0.60 -6.22
N ASP A 82 6.71 0.07 -6.26
CA ASP A 82 5.41 -0.52 -6.51
C ASP A 82 4.95 -0.25 -7.95
N LEU A 83 4.68 -1.31 -8.72
CA LEU A 83 3.97 -1.15 -9.99
C LEU A 83 2.48 -0.97 -9.69
N HIS A 84 2.03 0.29 -9.68
CA HIS A 84 0.70 0.66 -9.23
C HIS A 84 -0.39 0.40 -10.27
N LYS A 85 -0.04 0.59 -11.54
CA LYS A 85 -0.86 0.33 -12.71
C LYS A 85 -0.05 -0.36 -13.79
N THR A 86 -0.67 -1.29 -14.50
CA THR A 86 -0.05 -1.99 -15.63
C THR A 86 -0.96 -2.00 -16.86
N TYR A 87 -0.43 -2.41 -17.99
CA TYR A 87 -1.15 -2.52 -19.27
C TYR A 87 -2.45 -3.32 -19.13
N GLY A 88 -3.57 -2.65 -19.29
CA GLY A 88 -4.92 -3.25 -19.20
C GLY A 88 -5.38 -3.54 -17.77
N TYR A 89 -4.75 -2.95 -16.75
CA TYR A 89 -5.21 -3.02 -15.37
C TYR A 89 -4.87 -1.77 -14.56
N SER A 90 -5.91 -1.18 -13.96
CA SER A 90 -5.83 -0.25 -12.84
C SER A 90 -6.80 -0.69 -11.74
N PHE A 91 -6.45 -0.42 -10.48
CA PHE A 91 -7.39 -0.58 -9.37
C PHE A 91 -8.52 0.46 -9.42
N ASP A 92 -8.33 1.59 -10.12
CA ASP A 92 -9.32 2.63 -10.36
C ASP A 92 -10.07 2.37 -11.68
N ASP A 93 -11.33 1.95 -11.58
CA ASP A 93 -12.21 1.72 -12.74
C ASP A 93 -12.36 2.97 -13.62
N GLY A 94 -12.14 4.17 -13.06
CA GLY A 94 -12.23 5.45 -13.78
C GLY A 94 -11.15 5.64 -14.85
N GLU A 95 -10.03 4.92 -14.76
CA GLU A 95 -8.92 5.04 -15.71
C GLU A 95 -9.14 4.25 -17.01
N GLY A 96 -10.16 3.36 -17.06
CA GLY A 96 -10.55 2.66 -18.28
C GLY A 96 -9.61 1.53 -18.73
N GLU A 97 -8.61 1.18 -17.91
CA GLU A 97 -7.72 0.05 -18.16
C GLU A 97 -8.44 -1.29 -17.84
N ASN A 98 -8.44 -2.22 -18.80
CA ASN A 98 -9.09 -3.53 -18.59
C ASN A 98 -8.48 -4.63 -19.48
N GLY A 99 -8.76 -5.89 -19.13
CA GLY A 99 -8.41 -7.06 -19.92
C GLY A 99 -7.05 -7.70 -19.60
N PHE A 100 -6.31 -7.21 -18.60
CA PHE A 100 -5.01 -7.74 -18.22
C PHE A 100 -5.05 -9.23 -17.83
N PHE A 101 -6.01 -9.61 -17.01
CA PHE A 101 -6.11 -10.99 -16.50
C PHE A 101 -6.60 -11.98 -17.54
N GLU A 102 -7.25 -11.52 -18.63
CA GLU A 102 -7.77 -12.34 -19.71
C GLU A 102 -6.87 -12.35 -20.96
N SER A 103 -5.82 -11.51 -21.00
CA SER A 103 -4.99 -11.29 -22.19
C SER A 103 -3.53 -11.68 -21.98
N GLU A 104 -3.11 -12.82 -22.53
CA GLU A 104 -1.69 -13.22 -22.55
C GLU A 104 -0.78 -12.12 -23.12
N LYS A 105 -1.24 -11.37 -24.13
CA LYS A 105 -0.47 -10.26 -24.71
C LYS A 105 -0.20 -9.13 -23.73
N LEU A 106 -1.16 -8.80 -22.85
CA LEU A 106 -0.98 -7.78 -21.83
C LEU A 106 -0.10 -8.29 -20.69
N GLN A 107 -0.25 -9.57 -20.33
CA GLN A 107 0.63 -10.22 -19.36
C GLN A 107 2.09 -10.30 -19.86
N GLU A 108 2.32 -10.57 -21.16
CA GLU A 108 3.67 -10.51 -21.70
C GLU A 108 4.30 -9.11 -21.60
N LYS A 109 3.54 -8.04 -21.84
CA LYS A 109 4.04 -6.67 -21.62
C LYS A 109 4.41 -6.41 -20.15
N PHE A 110 3.63 -6.94 -19.22
CA PHE A 110 3.93 -6.87 -17.79
C PHE A 110 5.23 -7.59 -17.45
N TYR A 111 5.45 -8.80 -17.98
CA TYR A 111 6.71 -9.54 -17.79
C TYR A 111 7.89 -8.82 -18.43
N GLU A 112 7.73 -8.24 -19.64
CA GLU A 112 8.77 -7.45 -20.30
C GLU A 112 9.15 -6.21 -19.47
N LEU A 113 8.18 -5.57 -18.83
CA LEU A 113 8.44 -4.43 -17.94
C LEU A 113 9.21 -4.89 -16.70
N TRP A 114 8.79 -5.97 -16.03
CA TRP A 114 9.50 -6.51 -14.88
C TRP A 114 10.89 -7.03 -15.23
N ASP A 115 11.09 -7.58 -16.42
CA ASP A 115 12.42 -7.96 -16.92
C ASP A 115 13.35 -6.74 -17.03
N LYS A 116 12.85 -5.61 -17.57
CA LYS A 116 13.61 -4.34 -17.65
C LYS A 116 13.92 -3.79 -16.26
N LEU A 117 12.92 -3.76 -15.37
CA LEU A 117 13.08 -3.28 -14.00
C LEU A 117 14.08 -4.13 -13.21
N ALA A 118 13.96 -5.46 -13.29
CA ALA A 118 14.87 -6.38 -12.65
C ALA A 118 16.32 -6.18 -13.13
N LYS A 119 16.55 -6.22 -14.44
CA LYS A 119 17.89 -5.99 -15.03
C LYS A 119 18.54 -4.70 -14.54
N ARG A 120 17.74 -3.63 -14.37
CA ARG A 120 18.26 -2.32 -13.98
C ARG A 120 18.51 -2.18 -12.50
N TYR A 121 17.61 -2.73 -11.65
CA TYR A 121 17.55 -2.36 -10.24
C TYR A 121 17.90 -3.45 -9.23
N VAL A 122 18.08 -4.71 -9.63
CA VAL A 122 18.44 -5.78 -8.66
C VAL A 122 19.79 -5.54 -7.97
N SER A 123 20.69 -4.79 -8.59
CA SER A 123 21.95 -4.39 -7.95
C SER A 123 21.74 -3.44 -6.76
N ARG A 124 20.55 -2.85 -6.61
CA ARG A 124 20.16 -1.97 -5.51
C ARG A 124 19.40 -2.72 -4.40
N SER A 125 19.41 -4.05 -4.39
CA SER A 125 18.65 -4.93 -3.45
C SER A 125 18.94 -4.65 -1.97
N SER A 126 20.02 -3.97 -1.64
CA SER A 126 20.34 -3.56 -0.27
C SER A 126 19.36 -2.50 0.29
N TYR A 127 18.68 -1.75 -0.57
CA TYR A 127 17.74 -0.70 -0.16
C TYR A 127 16.48 -0.60 -1.04
N VAL A 128 16.36 -1.39 -2.11
CA VAL A 128 15.17 -1.46 -2.97
C VAL A 128 14.48 -2.80 -2.80
N ALA A 129 13.15 -2.78 -2.68
CA ALA A 129 12.25 -3.92 -2.77
C ALA A 129 11.27 -3.69 -3.91
N PHE A 130 10.80 -4.76 -4.56
CA PHE A 130 9.81 -4.70 -5.65
C PHE A 130 8.44 -5.15 -5.17
N GLU A 131 7.41 -4.37 -5.44
CA GLU A 131 6.02 -4.77 -5.28
C GLU A 131 5.41 -5.02 -6.66
N LEU A 132 4.93 -6.25 -6.89
CA LEU A 132 4.65 -6.72 -8.25
C LEU A 132 3.49 -6.00 -8.92
N LEU A 133 2.41 -5.75 -8.18
CA LEU A 133 1.24 -5.02 -8.65
C LEU A 133 0.44 -4.54 -7.44
N ASN A 134 -0.04 -3.30 -7.51
CA ASN A 134 -0.96 -2.75 -6.55
C ASN A 134 -2.36 -3.40 -6.68
N GLU A 135 -3.02 -3.60 -5.57
CA GLU A 135 -4.47 -3.80 -5.36
C GLU A 135 -5.25 -4.56 -6.44
N VAL A 136 -5.08 -5.88 -6.53
CA VAL A 136 -6.00 -6.70 -7.32
C VAL A 136 -7.43 -6.58 -6.73
N THR A 137 -8.40 -6.11 -7.53
CA THR A 137 -9.70 -5.68 -7.01
C THR A 137 -10.68 -6.82 -6.76
N ASP A 138 -10.71 -7.87 -7.58
CA ASP A 138 -11.77 -8.88 -7.57
C ASP A 138 -11.19 -10.28 -7.27
N ILE A 139 -11.84 -11.03 -6.39
CA ILE A 139 -11.48 -12.42 -6.04
C ILE A 139 -11.47 -13.36 -7.25
N LYS A 140 -12.25 -13.09 -8.29
CA LYS A 140 -12.25 -13.89 -9.52
C LYS A 140 -10.88 -13.94 -10.21
N TYR A 141 -10.01 -12.97 -9.91
CA TYR A 141 -8.65 -12.90 -10.44
C TYR A 141 -7.62 -13.63 -9.57
N CYS A 142 -8.01 -14.21 -8.43
CA CYS A 142 -7.08 -14.83 -7.48
C CYS A 142 -6.16 -15.86 -8.13
N ASP A 143 -6.73 -16.85 -8.83
CA ASP A 143 -5.96 -17.95 -9.42
C ASP A 143 -5.01 -17.45 -10.52
N ILE A 144 -5.53 -16.64 -11.45
CA ILE A 144 -4.70 -16.09 -12.53
C ILE A 144 -3.64 -15.12 -12.02
N TRP A 145 -3.95 -14.34 -10.95
CA TRP A 145 -2.96 -13.48 -10.32
C TRP A 145 -1.84 -14.28 -9.66
N ASN A 146 -2.15 -15.37 -8.98
CA ASN A 146 -1.14 -16.27 -8.42
C ASN A 146 -0.21 -16.83 -9.51
N GLU A 147 -0.74 -17.26 -10.65
CA GLU A 147 0.06 -17.72 -11.80
C GLU A 147 0.98 -16.61 -12.34
N ILE A 148 0.45 -15.39 -12.52
CA ILE A 148 1.21 -14.23 -13.01
C ILE A 148 2.29 -13.83 -12.01
N ALA A 149 1.96 -13.74 -10.73
CA ALA A 149 2.90 -13.38 -9.68
C ALA A 149 4.04 -14.40 -9.56
N ASP A 150 3.71 -15.70 -9.56
CA ASP A 150 4.69 -16.79 -9.51
C ASP A 150 5.66 -16.74 -10.71
N LYS A 151 5.12 -16.58 -11.93
CA LYS A 151 5.94 -16.43 -13.14
C LYS A 151 6.86 -15.20 -13.05
N THR A 152 6.36 -14.09 -12.51
CA THR A 152 7.13 -12.84 -12.33
C THR A 152 8.22 -12.99 -11.27
N VAL A 153 7.91 -13.64 -10.15
CA VAL A 153 8.93 -13.98 -9.13
C VAL A 153 10.04 -14.81 -9.77
N LYS A 154 9.71 -15.88 -10.50
CA LYS A 154 10.68 -16.74 -11.19
C LYS A 154 11.54 -15.97 -12.20
N LEU A 155 10.94 -15.00 -12.92
CA LEU A 155 11.66 -14.12 -13.83
C LEU A 155 12.69 -13.26 -13.06
N ILE A 156 12.27 -12.56 -12.00
CA ILE A 156 13.15 -11.69 -11.20
C ILE A 156 14.27 -12.51 -10.55
N ARG A 157 13.98 -13.75 -10.10
CA ARG A 157 14.97 -14.66 -9.47
C ARG A 157 16.06 -15.12 -10.43
N GLN A 158 15.90 -14.96 -11.74
CA GLN A 158 16.99 -15.18 -12.71
C GLN A 158 18.12 -14.11 -12.57
N TYR A 159 17.79 -12.92 -12.03
CA TYR A 159 18.71 -11.81 -11.87
C TYR A 159 19.21 -11.65 -10.44
N SER A 160 18.37 -11.88 -9.43
CA SER A 160 18.75 -11.76 -8.01
C SER A 160 17.91 -12.66 -7.12
N LYS A 161 18.59 -13.34 -6.20
CA LYS A 161 17.94 -14.05 -5.09
C LYS A 161 17.71 -13.14 -3.87
N ASP A 162 18.41 -11.99 -3.80
CA ASP A 162 18.46 -11.15 -2.62
C ASP A 162 17.40 -10.05 -2.60
N ILE A 163 16.92 -9.61 -3.80
CA ILE A 163 15.88 -8.58 -3.87
C ILE A 163 14.60 -9.07 -3.18
N LYS A 164 14.06 -8.22 -2.32
CA LYS A 164 12.77 -8.48 -1.69
C LYS A 164 11.64 -8.28 -2.70
N ILE A 165 10.72 -9.23 -2.77
CA ILE A 165 9.55 -9.16 -3.65
C ILE A 165 8.30 -9.18 -2.79
N ILE A 166 7.48 -8.17 -2.95
CA ILE A 166 6.25 -7.92 -2.20
C ILE A 166 5.07 -8.37 -3.05
N VAL A 167 4.21 -9.20 -2.48
CA VAL A 167 3.03 -9.74 -3.17
C VAL A 167 1.80 -9.53 -2.30
N GLY A 168 0.79 -8.88 -2.85
CA GLY A 168 -0.54 -8.74 -2.27
C GLY A 168 -1.56 -9.63 -2.96
N GLY A 169 -2.77 -9.67 -2.40
CA GLY A 169 -3.88 -10.47 -2.92
C GLY A 169 -5.03 -9.60 -3.45
N TYR A 170 -6.20 -10.20 -3.59
CA TYR A 170 -7.42 -9.57 -4.10
C TYR A 170 -8.10 -8.65 -3.08
N HIS A 171 -9.27 -8.08 -3.46
CA HIS A 171 -10.06 -7.10 -2.69
C HIS A 171 -9.20 -5.93 -2.20
N ASN A 172 -8.45 -5.31 -3.15
CA ASN A 172 -7.58 -4.19 -2.86
C ASN A 172 -6.54 -4.51 -1.77
N ASN A 173 -5.83 -5.63 -1.95
CA ASN A 173 -4.88 -6.14 -0.97
C ASN A 173 -5.48 -6.36 0.43
N ALA A 174 -6.76 -6.79 0.52
CA ALA A 174 -7.37 -7.08 1.81
C ALA A 174 -6.53 -8.07 2.63
N VAL A 175 -6.44 -7.85 3.94
CA VAL A 175 -5.66 -8.73 4.83
C VAL A 175 -6.16 -10.18 4.79
N SER A 176 -7.46 -10.40 4.56
CA SER A 176 -8.06 -11.73 4.40
C SER A 176 -7.62 -12.46 3.13
N ALA A 177 -7.11 -11.77 2.11
CA ALA A 177 -6.63 -12.38 0.89
C ALA A 177 -5.22 -13.03 1.02
N ILE A 178 -4.49 -12.73 2.10
CA ILE A 178 -3.15 -13.30 2.37
C ILE A 178 -3.17 -14.84 2.38
N LYS A 179 -4.26 -15.45 2.81
CA LYS A 179 -4.42 -16.91 2.89
C LYS A 179 -4.43 -17.59 1.52
N ASP A 180 -4.84 -16.88 0.50
CA ASP A 180 -5.05 -17.40 -0.86
C ASP A 180 -3.88 -17.03 -1.80
N ILE A 181 -2.82 -16.38 -1.30
CA ILE A 181 -1.57 -16.19 -2.05
C ILE A 181 -0.87 -17.54 -2.17
N ASP A 182 -0.74 -18.02 -3.40
CA ASP A 182 -0.12 -19.33 -3.72
C ASP A 182 0.94 -19.16 -4.84
N ILE A 183 2.19 -18.99 -4.41
CA ILE A 183 3.37 -18.85 -5.28
C ILE A 183 4.51 -19.70 -4.73
N ASP A 184 5.58 -19.89 -5.49
CA ASP A 184 6.83 -20.48 -4.98
C ASP A 184 7.50 -19.49 -3.98
N PHE A 185 7.25 -19.71 -2.69
CA PHE A 185 7.78 -18.86 -1.63
C PHE A 185 9.25 -19.11 -1.37
N ASP A 186 10.06 -18.06 -1.38
CA ASP A 186 11.41 -18.04 -0.85
C ASP A 186 11.52 -17.06 0.33
N GLU A 187 12.69 -17.02 0.97
CA GLU A 187 12.96 -16.22 2.16
C GLU A 187 12.93 -14.69 1.93
N ASN A 188 12.90 -14.24 0.68
CA ASN A 188 12.87 -12.85 0.28
C ASN A 188 11.51 -12.41 -0.33
N ILE A 189 10.49 -13.24 -0.14
CA ILE A 189 9.08 -12.85 -0.39
C ILE A 189 8.54 -12.13 0.85
N VAL A 190 7.75 -11.10 0.62
CA VAL A 190 7.05 -10.32 1.64
C VAL A 190 5.55 -10.34 1.32
N LEU A 191 4.73 -10.71 2.29
CA LEU A 191 3.28 -10.72 2.15
C LEU A 191 2.75 -9.31 2.39
N ASN A 192 1.96 -8.77 1.45
CA ASN A 192 1.41 -7.42 1.52
C ASN A 192 -0.10 -7.41 1.77
N PHE A 193 -0.54 -6.46 2.57
CA PHE A 193 -1.95 -6.08 2.70
C PHE A 193 -2.08 -4.57 2.84
N HIS A 194 -3.28 -4.03 2.57
CA HIS A 194 -3.68 -2.66 2.87
C HIS A 194 -4.72 -2.66 3.98
N CYS A 195 -4.81 -1.59 4.77
CA CYS A 195 -5.75 -1.52 5.86
C CYS A 195 -6.33 -0.11 6.04
N TYR A 196 -7.60 0.02 5.71
CA TYR A 196 -8.37 1.24 5.93
C TYR A 196 -9.60 1.02 6.83
N GLU A 197 -9.65 -0.12 7.56
CA GLU A 197 -10.79 -0.45 8.40
C GLU A 197 -10.82 0.39 9.71
N PRO A 198 -11.99 0.81 10.16
CA PRO A 198 -13.29 0.74 9.49
C PRO A 198 -13.41 1.80 8.38
N LEU A 199 -13.73 1.39 7.14
CA LEU A 199 -13.76 2.26 5.95
C LEU A 199 -14.61 3.53 6.16
N LEU A 200 -15.76 3.42 6.83
CA LEU A 200 -16.63 4.56 7.14
C LEU A 200 -15.92 5.65 7.95
N PHE A 201 -14.94 5.28 8.77
CA PHE A 201 -14.16 6.25 9.52
C PHE A 201 -13.01 6.83 8.68
N THR A 202 -12.22 5.97 8.07
CA THR A 202 -11.00 6.40 7.36
C THR A 202 -11.28 7.13 6.06
N HIS A 203 -12.46 6.90 5.45
CA HIS A 203 -12.89 7.50 4.18
C HIS A 203 -14.12 8.40 4.32
N GLN A 204 -14.43 8.88 5.54
CA GLN A 204 -15.62 9.71 5.77
C GLN A 204 -15.61 10.96 4.88
N GLY A 205 -16.69 11.14 4.11
CA GLY A 205 -16.83 12.26 3.19
C GLY A 205 -16.04 12.13 1.88
N ALA A 206 -15.41 10.98 1.61
CA ALA A 206 -14.65 10.72 0.39
C ALA A 206 -15.53 10.83 -0.86
N TYR A 207 -15.18 11.69 -1.80
CA TYR A 207 -15.98 12.00 -2.98
C TYR A 207 -16.03 10.88 -4.02
N TRP A 208 -15.06 9.97 -4.00
CA TRP A 208 -15.01 8.80 -4.89
C TRP A 208 -15.91 7.65 -4.45
N ILE A 209 -16.34 7.62 -3.19
CA ILE A 209 -17.34 6.68 -2.72
C ILE A 209 -18.73 7.26 -3.03
N LYS A 210 -19.31 6.85 -4.15
CA LYS A 210 -20.55 7.45 -4.73
C LYS A 210 -21.72 7.53 -3.76
N THR A 211 -21.80 6.62 -2.80
CA THR A 211 -22.90 6.55 -1.82
C THR A 211 -22.58 7.27 -0.51
N MET A 212 -21.36 7.77 -0.33
CA MET A 212 -20.91 8.48 0.86
C MET A 212 -21.33 9.97 0.76
N PRO A 213 -22.13 10.51 1.71
CA PRO A 213 -22.40 11.95 1.74
C PRO A 213 -21.12 12.75 1.99
N LYS A 214 -20.92 13.86 1.29
CA LYS A 214 -19.71 14.71 1.43
C LYS A 214 -19.52 15.27 2.84
N ASP A 215 -20.61 15.50 3.57
CA ASP A 215 -20.65 16.00 4.93
C ASP A 215 -20.75 14.85 5.97
N PHE A 216 -20.67 13.60 5.55
CA PHE A 216 -20.69 12.48 6.47
C PHE A 216 -19.48 12.51 7.41
N ARG A 217 -19.74 12.42 8.71
CA ARG A 217 -18.72 12.36 9.77
C ARG A 217 -19.16 11.37 10.83
N ILE A 218 -18.19 10.56 11.30
CA ILE A 218 -18.41 9.55 12.34
C ILE A 218 -17.22 9.53 13.30
N PRO A 219 -17.45 9.47 14.63
CA PRO A 219 -16.37 9.26 15.60
C PRO A 219 -15.72 7.89 15.47
N TYR A 220 -14.42 7.79 15.77
CA TYR A 220 -13.68 6.53 15.68
C TYR A 220 -14.27 5.44 16.60
N HIS A 221 -14.52 5.80 17.87
CA HIS A 221 -15.08 4.85 18.85
C HIS A 221 -16.62 4.72 18.78
N THR A 222 -17.16 4.67 17.56
CA THR A 222 -18.55 4.27 17.31
C THR A 222 -18.67 2.75 17.46
N SER A 223 -19.80 2.22 17.95
CA SER A 223 -20.01 0.78 18.08
C SER A 223 -20.03 0.10 16.71
N PHE A 224 -19.59 -1.16 16.63
CA PHE A 224 -19.63 -1.89 15.37
C PHE A 224 -21.07 -2.12 14.87
N SER A 225 -22.05 -2.22 15.78
CA SER A 225 -23.46 -2.27 15.41
C SER A 225 -23.93 -1.00 14.70
N ASP A 226 -23.47 0.17 15.14
CA ASP A 226 -23.79 1.44 14.48
C ASP A 226 -23.00 1.60 13.16
N TYR A 227 -21.75 1.18 13.10
CA TYR A 227 -20.97 1.11 11.84
C TYR A 227 -21.73 0.28 10.78
N LEU A 228 -22.18 -0.94 11.12
CA LEU A 228 -22.92 -1.81 10.22
C LEU A 228 -24.26 -1.21 9.79
N LYS A 229 -24.98 -0.62 10.72
CA LYS A 229 -26.27 0.04 10.42
C LYS A 229 -26.07 1.19 9.43
N ILE A 230 -25.10 2.07 9.67
CA ILE A 230 -24.80 3.22 8.81
C ILE A 230 -24.28 2.75 7.45
N ALA A 231 -23.41 1.74 7.42
CA ALA A 231 -22.92 1.15 6.18
C ALA A 231 -24.07 0.62 5.31
N HIS A 232 -25.02 -0.08 5.93
CA HIS A 232 -26.21 -0.58 5.25
C HIS A 232 -27.12 0.57 4.75
N GLU A 233 -27.35 1.62 5.56
CA GLU A 233 -28.18 2.77 5.19
C GLU A 233 -27.60 3.51 3.97
N HIS A 234 -26.30 3.58 3.83
CA HIS A 234 -25.59 4.24 2.72
C HIS A 234 -25.14 3.28 1.61
N ASN A 235 -25.43 1.98 1.72
CA ASN A 235 -24.95 0.95 0.78
C ASN A 235 -23.43 1.02 0.55
N ILE A 236 -22.68 1.13 1.64
CA ILE A 236 -21.21 1.14 1.66
C ILE A 236 -20.73 -0.23 2.12
N PRO A 237 -19.87 -0.93 1.37
CA PRO A 237 -19.27 -2.18 1.85
C PRO A 237 -18.41 -1.92 3.08
N LEU A 238 -18.59 -2.73 4.11
CA LEU A 238 -17.81 -2.66 5.34
C LEU A 238 -17.27 -4.05 5.67
N ILE A 239 -15.95 -4.18 5.66
CA ILE A 239 -15.23 -5.45 5.91
C ILE A 239 -14.67 -5.38 7.33
N ILE A 240 -15.45 -5.81 8.32
CA ILE A 240 -15.03 -5.79 9.73
C ILE A 240 -15.22 -7.14 10.42
N ASP A 241 -15.84 -8.12 9.75
CA ASP A 241 -16.32 -9.37 10.37
C ASP A 241 -15.23 -10.14 11.11
N ASP A 242 -14.02 -10.24 10.53
CA ASP A 242 -12.90 -10.96 11.14
C ASP A 242 -12.32 -10.24 12.36
N GLY A 243 -12.48 -8.91 12.45
CA GLY A 243 -12.01 -8.07 13.56
C GLY A 243 -12.97 -8.01 14.75
N VAL A 244 -14.26 -8.24 14.52
CA VAL A 244 -15.33 -7.97 15.49
C VAL A 244 -15.74 -9.24 16.21
N LYS A 245 -15.73 -9.22 17.56
CA LYS A 245 -16.23 -10.32 18.42
C LYS A 245 -17.57 -9.99 19.05
N ASP A 246 -17.79 -8.74 19.41
CA ASP A 246 -19.05 -8.22 19.96
C ASP A 246 -19.41 -6.95 19.19
N LEU A 247 -20.63 -6.88 18.66
CA LEU A 247 -21.13 -5.73 17.91
C LEU A 247 -21.30 -4.47 18.79
N ASN A 248 -21.33 -4.63 20.11
CA ASN A 248 -21.37 -3.50 21.03
C ASN A 248 -19.96 -2.91 21.32
N ASP A 249 -18.89 -3.62 20.94
CA ASP A 249 -17.52 -3.10 21.05
C ASP A 249 -17.30 -1.96 20.05
N THR A 250 -16.21 -1.22 20.27
CA THR A 250 -15.73 -0.15 19.40
C THR A 250 -14.34 -0.52 18.85
N PRO A 251 -13.88 0.09 17.75
CA PRO A 251 -12.51 -0.08 17.26
C PRO A 251 -11.47 0.16 18.36
N SER A 252 -10.42 -0.65 18.36
CA SER A 252 -9.39 -0.67 19.39
C SER A 252 -8.17 -1.48 18.86
N PRO A 253 -7.01 -1.53 19.55
CA PRO A 253 -5.91 -2.42 19.16
C PRO A 253 -6.36 -3.89 19.01
N GLN A 254 -7.27 -4.35 19.85
CA GLN A 254 -7.79 -5.74 19.79
C GLN A 254 -8.57 -6.02 18.50
N PHE A 255 -9.28 -5.02 17.96
CA PHE A 255 -9.94 -5.12 16.65
C PHE A 255 -8.92 -5.40 15.54
N PHE A 256 -7.85 -4.60 15.44
CA PHE A 256 -6.80 -4.82 14.44
C PHE A 256 -6.05 -6.13 14.67
N GLU A 257 -5.79 -6.50 15.92
CA GLU A 257 -5.15 -7.79 16.23
C GLU A 257 -5.99 -8.98 15.75
N ASN A 258 -7.30 -8.93 15.96
CA ASN A 258 -8.21 -9.94 15.45
C ASN A 258 -8.24 -9.96 13.92
N LEU A 259 -8.35 -8.78 13.29
CA LEU A 259 -8.40 -8.61 11.84
C LEU A 259 -7.14 -9.17 11.16
N PHE A 260 -5.96 -8.94 11.74
CA PHE A 260 -4.68 -9.40 11.18
C PHE A 260 -4.30 -10.83 11.59
N LYS A 261 -5.05 -11.46 12.47
CA LYS A 261 -4.69 -12.74 13.12
C LYS A 261 -4.36 -13.85 12.14
N GLU A 262 -5.18 -14.05 11.10
CA GLU A 262 -4.95 -15.10 10.12
C GLU A 262 -3.68 -14.83 9.30
N ALA A 263 -3.51 -13.61 8.81
CA ALA A 263 -2.33 -13.19 8.07
C ALA A 263 -1.04 -13.33 8.89
N ILE A 264 -1.07 -12.94 10.18
CA ILE A 264 0.05 -13.12 11.12
C ILE A 264 0.39 -14.60 11.28
N ASN A 265 -0.60 -15.47 11.45
CA ASN A 265 -0.40 -16.91 11.59
C ASN A 265 0.24 -17.52 10.33
N ILE A 266 -0.21 -17.10 9.14
CA ILE A 266 0.34 -17.54 7.85
C ILE A 266 1.80 -17.08 7.71
N ALA A 267 2.05 -15.80 7.95
CA ALA A 267 3.40 -15.23 7.88
C ALA A 267 4.36 -15.92 8.90
N CYS A 268 3.88 -16.20 10.12
CA CYS A 268 4.65 -16.97 11.11
C CYS A 268 4.93 -18.39 10.62
N LYS A 269 3.93 -19.10 10.09
CA LYS A 269 4.07 -20.48 9.61
C LYS A 269 5.05 -20.59 8.45
N ARG A 270 5.05 -19.61 7.55
CA ARG A 270 5.94 -19.55 6.38
C ARG A 270 7.29 -18.89 6.70
N ASP A 271 7.48 -18.36 7.90
CA ASP A 271 8.62 -17.53 8.32
C ASP A 271 8.92 -16.38 7.34
N LEU A 272 7.86 -15.69 6.90
CA LEU A 272 7.93 -14.55 5.99
C LEU A 272 7.59 -13.23 6.71
N PRO A 273 8.08 -12.08 6.22
CA PRO A 273 7.61 -10.78 6.67
C PRO A 273 6.16 -10.51 6.25
N LEU A 274 5.44 -9.76 7.08
CA LEU A 274 4.15 -9.16 6.76
C LEU A 274 4.32 -7.64 6.66
N TYR A 275 3.73 -7.02 5.67
CA TYR A 275 3.83 -5.60 5.38
C TYR A 275 2.46 -5.01 5.09
N CYS A 276 2.17 -3.83 5.64
CA CYS A 276 0.99 -3.05 5.32
C CYS A 276 1.40 -1.92 4.36
N GLY A 277 1.24 -2.14 3.05
CA GLY A 277 1.71 -1.23 2.01
C GLY A 277 1.00 0.12 1.98
N GLU A 278 -0.27 0.12 2.44
CA GLU A 278 -1.06 1.34 2.58
C GLU A 278 -1.96 1.27 3.80
N TYR A 279 -2.06 2.39 4.51
CA TYR A 279 -3.01 2.64 5.58
C TYR A 279 -3.08 4.14 5.84
N GLY A 280 -4.23 4.63 6.28
CA GLY A 280 -4.37 6.06 6.53
C GLY A 280 -5.79 6.49 6.87
N VAL A 281 -5.92 7.77 7.20
CA VAL A 281 -7.21 8.43 7.52
C VAL A 281 -7.29 9.72 6.71
N ILE A 282 -8.40 9.89 5.98
CA ILE A 282 -8.63 11.07 5.15
C ILE A 282 -8.57 12.36 6.00
N GLU A 283 -8.04 13.44 5.43
CA GLU A 283 -7.85 14.73 6.12
C GLU A 283 -9.16 15.42 6.56
N LEU A 284 -10.31 14.92 6.12
CA LEU A 284 -11.63 15.42 6.52
C LEU A 284 -12.05 14.98 7.94
N THR A 285 -11.32 14.02 8.52
CA THR A 285 -11.60 13.45 9.86
C THR A 285 -11.10 14.35 10.98
N ASP A 286 -11.76 14.37 12.14
CA ASP A 286 -11.24 15.07 13.33
C ASP A 286 -9.83 14.60 13.68
N ILE A 287 -8.91 15.54 13.97
CA ILE A 287 -7.50 15.23 14.15
C ILE A 287 -7.21 14.37 15.39
N ASN A 288 -7.99 14.53 16.46
CA ASN A 288 -7.82 13.72 17.67
C ASN A 288 -8.35 12.31 17.47
N GLU A 289 -9.44 12.15 16.71
CA GLU A 289 -9.96 10.85 16.32
C GLU A 289 -8.99 10.14 15.35
N THR A 290 -8.40 10.89 14.42
CA THR A 290 -7.33 10.42 13.52
C THR A 290 -6.15 9.87 14.32
N LEU A 291 -5.68 10.59 15.34
CA LEU A 291 -4.57 10.13 16.19
C LEU A 291 -4.89 8.82 16.91
N LYS A 292 -6.10 8.64 17.44
CA LYS A 292 -6.51 7.42 18.13
C LYS A 292 -6.41 6.21 17.19
N TRP A 293 -6.94 6.33 15.96
CA TRP A 293 -6.86 5.28 14.95
C TRP A 293 -5.41 4.87 14.64
N TYR A 294 -4.53 5.87 14.44
CA TYR A 294 -3.12 5.59 14.19
C TYR A 294 -2.44 4.88 15.36
N LEU A 295 -2.72 5.32 16.60
CA LEU A 295 -2.12 4.70 17.78
C LEU A 295 -2.56 3.26 17.96
N ASP A 296 -3.83 2.94 17.71
CA ASP A 296 -4.38 1.60 17.86
C ASP A 296 -3.79 0.62 16.83
N ILE A 297 -3.70 1.00 15.55
CA ILE A 297 -3.12 0.14 14.52
C ILE A 297 -1.60 -0.02 14.72
N HIS A 298 -0.90 1.05 15.13
CA HIS A 298 0.54 1.03 15.38
C HIS A 298 0.91 0.16 16.58
N GLU A 299 0.07 0.06 17.61
CA GLU A 299 0.29 -0.88 18.72
C GLU A 299 0.40 -2.32 18.18
N VAL A 300 -0.47 -2.70 17.24
CA VAL A 300 -0.45 -4.03 16.63
C VAL A 300 0.75 -4.19 15.69
N PHE A 301 1.05 -3.20 14.87
CA PHE A 301 2.25 -3.24 14.02
C PHE A 301 3.53 -3.42 14.83
N ALA A 302 3.68 -2.67 15.92
CA ALA A 302 4.84 -2.78 16.81
C ALA A 302 4.91 -4.14 17.52
N LYS A 303 3.77 -4.63 18.03
CA LYS A 303 3.66 -5.92 18.73
C LYS A 303 4.13 -7.09 17.88
N TYR A 304 3.77 -7.09 16.59
CA TYR A 304 4.07 -8.20 15.69
C TYR A 304 5.27 -7.93 14.75
N GLY A 305 5.81 -6.70 14.76
CA GLY A 305 6.91 -6.30 13.88
C GLY A 305 6.50 -6.21 12.41
N ILE A 306 5.27 -5.78 12.15
CA ILE A 306 4.72 -5.55 10.81
C ILE A 306 5.29 -4.24 10.26
N GLY A 307 5.96 -4.30 9.11
CA GLY A 307 6.37 -3.10 8.38
C GLY A 307 5.15 -2.42 7.74
N HIS A 308 5.19 -1.09 7.58
CA HIS A 308 4.03 -0.36 7.07
C HIS A 308 4.42 0.94 6.38
N ALA A 309 3.62 1.40 5.40
CA ALA A 309 3.77 2.69 4.73
C ALA A 309 2.45 3.47 4.72
N LEU A 310 2.49 4.65 5.34
CA LEU A 310 1.35 5.54 5.45
C LEU A 310 0.95 6.09 4.07
N TRP A 311 -0.32 6.07 3.73
CA TRP A 311 -0.90 6.74 2.57
C TRP A 311 -1.45 8.11 3.01
N SER A 312 -1.03 9.26 2.43
CA SER A 312 0.09 9.47 1.52
C SER A 312 0.87 10.74 1.96
N TYR A 313 1.99 11.04 1.30
CA TYR A 313 2.89 12.11 1.69
C TYR A 313 2.26 13.50 1.52
N ARG A 314 1.86 13.89 0.30
CA ARG A 314 1.43 15.28 0.01
C ARG A 314 0.51 15.44 -1.19
N LYS A 315 -0.28 16.50 -1.17
CA LYS A 315 -1.08 17.01 -2.32
C LYS A 315 -2.01 15.98 -2.97
N MET A 316 -2.40 14.99 -2.21
CA MET A 316 -3.46 14.04 -2.52
C MET A 316 -4.40 13.96 -1.34
N ASP A 317 -5.51 13.25 -1.49
CA ASP A 317 -6.29 12.82 -0.33
C ASP A 317 -5.38 12.07 0.66
N PHE A 318 -5.64 12.17 1.96
CA PHE A 318 -4.78 11.65 3.04
C PHE A 318 -3.45 12.43 3.21
N ASP A 319 -3.37 13.68 2.81
CA ASP A 319 -2.17 14.53 2.83
C ASP A 319 -1.54 14.64 4.23
N PHE A 320 -0.50 13.82 4.49
CA PHE A 320 0.20 13.80 5.78
C PHE A 320 1.16 14.99 5.97
N GLU A 321 1.53 15.69 4.90
CA GLU A 321 2.30 16.94 4.96
C GLU A 321 1.45 18.10 5.47
N ASN A 322 0.13 18.00 5.40
CA ASN A 322 -0.79 19.04 5.82
C ASN A 322 -0.50 19.51 7.26
N GLU A 323 -0.55 20.84 7.48
CA GLU A 323 -0.27 21.50 8.76
C GLU A 323 -1.12 20.98 9.94
N ARG A 324 -2.31 20.42 9.67
CA ARG A 324 -3.15 19.78 10.69
C ARG A 324 -2.44 18.69 11.49
N TYR A 325 -1.41 18.05 10.90
CA TYR A 325 -0.63 16.99 11.54
C TYR A 325 0.55 17.49 12.37
N ASP A 326 0.91 18.78 12.32
CA ASP A 326 2.15 19.29 12.92
C ASP A 326 2.29 18.97 14.41
N GLU A 327 1.20 19.07 15.18
CA GLU A 327 1.19 18.78 16.62
C GLU A 327 1.20 17.28 16.95
N ILE A 328 0.75 16.42 16.04
CA ILE A 328 0.59 14.99 16.29
C ILE A 328 1.49 14.09 15.43
N ARG A 329 2.12 14.65 14.38
CA ARG A 329 2.96 13.88 13.45
C ARG A 329 3.99 13.02 14.17
N HIS A 330 4.70 13.61 15.15
CA HIS A 330 5.69 12.88 15.95
C HIS A 330 5.08 11.74 16.79
N LYS A 331 3.80 11.83 17.18
CA LYS A 331 3.11 10.77 17.92
C LYS A 331 2.69 9.62 17.00
N ILE A 332 2.37 9.94 15.73
CA ILE A 332 2.03 8.94 14.73
C ILE A 332 3.27 8.19 14.29
N ILE A 333 4.38 8.88 14.04
CA ILE A 333 5.60 8.23 13.53
C ILE A 333 6.34 7.47 14.64
N GLY A 334 6.29 7.95 15.88
CA GLY A 334 6.85 7.29 17.08
C GLY A 334 8.33 7.50 17.28
#